data_c36736df0095a95bfe5f23790b382c74
#
_entry.id   c36736df0095a95bfe5f23790b382c74
#
_cell.length_a   1.000
_cell.length_b   1.000
_cell.length_c   1.000
_cell.angle_alpha   90.00
_cell.angle_beta   90.00
_cell.angle_gamma   90.00
#
_symmetry.space_group_name_H-M   'P 1'
#
loop_
_entity.id
_entity.type
_entity.pdbx_description
1 polymer ?
#
loop_
_entity_poly.entity_id
_entity_poly.type
_entity_poly.pdbx_seq_one_letter_code
_entity_poly.pdbx_strand_id
1 'polypeptide(L)'
;MDIQTLYDQTRAALDELLERAVRPFYTPELLVVGCSSSEALGGHIGHDSSPEAGAAIARAALDSAKAHNCALAAQCCEHLNRALVMERADAKRMGYTEVWAVPQPKAGGSFGTTAYKRFEEPVAVESVKQSASAGMDVGNTLIGMHIKPVVVPLRIETKKIGEAPLVCARRRPKFVGGSRAVYNDELK
;
A
#
# COMPACT_ATOMS: atom_id res chain seq x y z
N MET A 1 -15.90 -16.60 -1.13
CA MET A 1 -15.93 -15.48 -0.15
C MET A 1 -16.75 -14.34 -0.74
N ASP A 2 -17.55 -13.67 0.06
CA ASP A 2 -18.35 -12.54 -0.38
C ASP A 2 -17.48 -11.30 -0.60
N ILE A 3 -17.76 -10.56 -1.67
CA ILE A 3 -17.01 -9.34 -2.08
C ILE A 3 -17.14 -8.23 -1.02
N GLN A 4 -18.29 -8.11 -0.36
CA GLN A 4 -18.47 -7.13 0.72
C GLN A 4 -17.59 -7.46 1.93
N THR A 5 -17.44 -8.72 2.26
CA THR A 5 -16.52 -9.18 3.33
C THR A 5 -15.07 -8.78 3.04
N LEU A 6 -14.61 -8.89 1.79
CA LEU A 6 -13.25 -8.44 1.40
C LEU A 6 -13.08 -6.93 1.60
N TYR A 7 -14.08 -6.14 1.21
CA TYR A 7 -14.07 -4.70 1.44
C TYR A 7 -13.98 -4.37 2.92
N ASP A 8 -14.87 -4.96 3.74
CA ASP A 8 -14.97 -4.66 5.18
C ASP A 8 -13.68 -5.06 5.93
N GLN A 9 -13.14 -6.24 5.64
CA GLN A 9 -11.86 -6.69 6.22
C GLN A 9 -10.71 -5.75 5.83
N THR A 10 -10.63 -5.37 4.55
CA THR A 10 -9.58 -4.48 4.05
C THR A 10 -9.70 -3.10 4.69
N ARG A 11 -10.91 -2.57 4.78
CA ARG A 11 -11.18 -1.28 5.39
C ARG A 11 -10.76 -1.26 6.87
N ALA A 12 -11.20 -2.24 7.65
CA ALA A 12 -10.86 -2.36 9.06
C ALA A 12 -9.34 -2.50 9.28
N ALA A 13 -8.68 -3.32 8.45
CA ALA A 13 -7.24 -3.52 8.53
C ALA A 13 -6.45 -2.24 8.22
N LEU A 14 -6.89 -1.47 7.23
CA LEU A 14 -6.23 -0.21 6.85
C LEU A 14 -6.46 0.91 7.85
N ASP A 15 -7.68 1.03 8.38
CA ASP A 15 -7.97 2.02 9.41
C ASP A 15 -7.12 1.75 10.66
N GLU A 16 -7.05 0.49 11.12
CA GLU A 16 -6.18 0.10 12.25
C GLU A 16 -4.68 0.34 11.95
N LEU A 17 -4.23 0.01 10.73
CA LEU A 17 -2.85 0.26 10.30
C LEU A 17 -2.50 1.74 10.38
N LEU A 18 -3.34 2.61 9.81
CA LEU A 18 -3.08 4.04 9.74
C LEU A 18 -3.11 4.69 11.12
N GLU A 19 -4.03 4.29 12.00
CA GLU A 19 -4.07 4.73 13.40
C GLU A 19 -2.81 4.31 14.16
N ARG A 20 -2.42 3.04 14.07
CA ARG A 20 -1.24 2.49 14.76
C ARG A 20 0.09 2.96 14.16
N ALA A 21 0.11 3.47 12.94
CA ALA A 21 1.32 3.99 12.31
C ALA A 21 1.65 5.43 12.73
N VAL A 22 0.72 6.16 13.33
CA VAL A 22 0.96 7.51 13.89
C VAL A 22 2.03 7.46 14.97
N ARG A 23 2.93 8.44 14.95
CA ARG A 23 3.99 8.65 15.95
C ARG A 23 4.03 10.11 16.37
N PRO A 24 4.61 10.46 17.55
CA PRO A 24 4.65 11.83 18.02
C PRO A 24 5.25 12.84 17.02
N PHE A 25 6.06 12.38 16.10
CA PHE A 25 6.79 13.21 15.14
C PHE A 25 6.34 13.04 13.69
N TYR A 26 5.37 12.16 13.39
CA TYR A 26 4.76 12.07 12.06
C TYR A 26 3.40 11.34 12.05
N THR A 27 2.56 11.76 11.12
CA THR A 27 1.37 11.03 10.67
C THR A 27 1.64 10.49 9.26
N PRO A 28 1.20 9.28 8.92
CA PRO A 28 1.36 8.76 7.56
C PRO A 28 0.70 9.67 6.52
N GLU A 29 1.50 10.20 5.58
CA GLU A 29 1.01 11.03 4.46
C GLU A 29 0.86 10.24 3.17
N LEU A 30 1.53 9.09 3.07
CA LEU A 30 1.48 8.21 1.91
C LEU A 30 1.50 6.75 2.36
N LEU A 31 0.47 6.02 1.94
CA LEU A 31 0.27 4.59 2.15
C LEU A 31 0.58 3.83 0.87
N VAL A 32 1.38 2.78 0.97
CA VAL A 32 1.55 1.81 -0.13
C VAL A 32 0.67 0.59 0.11
N VAL A 33 -0.08 0.19 -0.89
CA VAL A 33 -0.84 -1.07 -0.85
C VAL A 33 -0.47 -1.91 -2.06
N GLY A 34 -0.04 -3.14 -1.79
CA GLY A 34 0.11 -4.20 -2.79
C GLY A 34 -0.93 -5.29 -2.54
N CYS A 35 -1.53 -5.82 -3.59
CA CYS A 35 -2.59 -6.81 -3.45
C CYS A 35 -2.56 -7.85 -4.56
N SER A 36 -2.64 -9.12 -4.15
CA SER A 36 -2.97 -10.25 -5.00
C SER A 36 -4.44 -10.66 -4.79
N SER A 37 -5.29 -10.34 -5.75
CA SER A 37 -6.70 -10.76 -5.72
C SER A 37 -6.86 -12.28 -5.85
N SER A 38 -5.91 -12.96 -6.49
CA SER A 38 -5.89 -14.43 -6.56
C SER A 38 -5.71 -15.03 -5.16
N GLU A 39 -4.68 -14.59 -4.42
CA GLU A 39 -4.44 -15.06 -3.05
C GLU A 39 -5.63 -14.75 -2.11
N ALA A 40 -6.27 -13.58 -2.28
CA ALA A 40 -7.44 -13.21 -1.48
C ALA A 40 -8.63 -14.19 -1.65
N LEU A 41 -8.72 -14.85 -2.79
CA LEU A 41 -9.73 -15.87 -3.09
C LEU A 41 -9.24 -17.32 -2.89
N GLY A 42 -8.01 -17.52 -2.39
CA GLY A 42 -7.42 -18.84 -2.15
C GLY A 42 -6.79 -19.49 -3.38
N GLY A 43 -6.57 -18.72 -4.46
CA GLY A 43 -5.82 -19.14 -5.64
C GLY A 43 -4.34 -18.77 -5.54
N HIS A 44 -3.59 -19.05 -6.61
CA HIS A 44 -2.17 -18.68 -6.68
C HIS A 44 -1.97 -17.32 -7.35
N ILE A 45 -1.01 -16.56 -6.83
CA ILE A 45 -0.65 -15.24 -7.34
C ILE A 45 -0.41 -15.27 -8.86
N GLY A 46 -1.07 -14.36 -9.59
CA GLY A 46 -0.91 -14.22 -11.04
C GLY A 46 -1.73 -15.17 -11.92
N HIS A 47 -2.41 -16.20 -11.38
CA HIS A 47 -3.14 -17.20 -12.17
C HIS A 47 -4.66 -16.95 -12.21
N ASP A 48 -5.30 -16.70 -11.07
CA ASP A 48 -6.76 -16.63 -10.94
C ASP A 48 -7.20 -15.23 -10.47
N SER A 49 -6.74 -14.17 -11.16
CA SER A 49 -7.06 -12.81 -10.72
C SER A 49 -8.56 -12.52 -10.88
N SER A 50 -9.19 -12.08 -9.78
CA SER A 50 -10.59 -11.65 -9.78
C SER A 50 -10.66 -10.12 -9.87
N PRO A 51 -11.28 -9.58 -10.94
CA PRO A 51 -11.55 -8.15 -11.04
C PRO A 51 -12.40 -7.62 -9.89
N GLU A 52 -13.41 -8.39 -9.46
CA GLU A 52 -14.35 -8.00 -8.40
C GLU A 52 -13.64 -7.92 -7.04
N ALA A 53 -12.82 -8.94 -6.69
CA ALA A 53 -12.04 -8.93 -5.45
C ALA A 53 -11.02 -7.80 -5.45
N GLY A 54 -10.28 -7.62 -6.55
CA GLY A 54 -9.35 -6.51 -6.69
C GLY A 54 -10.02 -5.14 -6.58
N ALA A 55 -11.24 -5.01 -7.14
CA ALA A 55 -12.03 -3.79 -7.06
C ALA A 55 -12.54 -3.49 -5.64
N ALA A 56 -12.95 -4.52 -4.88
CA ALA A 56 -13.38 -4.34 -3.49
C ALA A 56 -12.23 -3.85 -2.60
N ILE A 57 -11.08 -4.51 -2.72
CA ILE A 57 -9.87 -4.16 -1.95
C ILE A 57 -9.38 -2.75 -2.34
N ALA A 58 -9.37 -2.40 -3.63
CA ALA A 58 -8.95 -1.08 -4.09
C ALA A 58 -9.90 0.03 -3.60
N ARG A 59 -11.21 -0.23 -3.61
CA ARG A 59 -12.20 0.71 -3.08
C ARG A 59 -12.01 0.94 -1.58
N ALA A 60 -11.84 -0.12 -0.80
CA ALA A 60 -11.57 -0.02 0.64
C ALA A 60 -10.28 0.78 0.91
N ALA A 61 -9.22 0.56 0.10
CA ALA A 61 -7.96 1.28 0.24
C ALA A 61 -8.10 2.78 -0.05
N LEU A 62 -8.83 3.16 -1.09
CA LEU A 62 -9.13 4.55 -1.41
C LEU A 62 -9.97 5.23 -0.31
N ASP A 63 -11.00 4.53 0.18
CA ASP A 63 -11.89 5.06 1.21
C ASP A 63 -11.15 5.24 2.56
N SER A 64 -10.27 4.30 2.95
CA SER A 64 -9.42 4.44 4.14
C SER A 64 -8.41 5.59 4.00
N ALA A 65 -7.70 5.64 2.89
CA ALA A 65 -6.72 6.69 2.64
C ALA A 65 -7.36 8.08 2.73
N LYS A 66 -8.53 8.25 2.11
CA LYS A 66 -9.32 9.49 2.16
C LYS A 66 -9.78 9.83 3.57
N ALA A 67 -10.27 8.87 4.33
CA ALA A 67 -10.75 9.09 5.71
C ALA A 67 -9.64 9.53 6.66
N HIS A 68 -8.41 9.08 6.40
CA HIS A 68 -7.22 9.42 7.20
C HIS A 68 -6.37 10.56 6.61
N ASN A 69 -6.86 11.28 5.59
CA ASN A 69 -6.10 12.32 4.87
C ASN A 69 -4.71 11.85 4.41
N CYS A 70 -4.62 10.62 3.96
CA CYS A 70 -3.41 9.96 3.50
C CYS A 70 -3.51 9.70 1.99
N ALA A 71 -2.44 9.98 1.23
CA ALA A 71 -2.39 9.60 -0.16
C ALA A 71 -2.23 8.08 -0.31
N LEU A 72 -2.76 7.50 -1.39
CA LEU A 72 -2.62 6.09 -1.72
C LEU A 72 -1.70 5.91 -2.90
N ALA A 73 -0.71 5.01 -2.78
CA ALA A 73 0.07 4.46 -3.87
C ALA A 73 -0.26 2.97 -4.04
N ALA A 74 -0.98 2.63 -5.10
CA ALA A 74 -1.40 1.27 -5.42
C ALA A 74 -0.32 0.57 -6.26
N GLN A 75 0.33 -0.45 -5.69
CA GLN A 75 1.39 -1.18 -6.37
C GLN A 75 0.86 -2.06 -7.49
N CYS A 76 1.48 -1.97 -8.66
CA CYS A 76 1.30 -2.89 -9.77
C CYS A 76 2.19 -4.13 -9.62
N CYS A 77 1.94 -5.16 -10.44
CA CYS A 77 2.75 -6.38 -10.46
C CYS A 77 4.10 -6.17 -11.19
N GLU A 78 4.91 -7.20 -11.19
CA GLU A 78 6.24 -7.24 -11.84
C GLU A 78 6.20 -6.96 -13.34
N HIS A 79 5.10 -7.24 -14.03
CA HIS A 79 4.94 -6.93 -15.46
C HIS A 79 4.97 -5.42 -15.77
N LEU A 80 4.72 -4.58 -14.76
CA LEU A 80 4.96 -3.14 -14.81
C LEU A 80 6.09 -2.72 -13.85
N ASN A 81 7.07 -3.59 -13.63
CA ASN A 81 8.22 -3.34 -12.75
C ASN A 81 7.81 -2.85 -11.35
N ARG A 82 6.64 -3.27 -10.86
CA ARG A 82 6.05 -2.82 -9.58
C ARG A 82 5.88 -1.30 -9.47
N ALA A 83 5.66 -0.61 -10.60
CA ALA A 83 5.27 0.80 -10.60
C ALA A 83 4.01 1.00 -9.74
N LEU A 84 3.85 2.20 -9.22
CA LEU A 84 2.73 2.53 -8.34
C LEU A 84 1.80 3.52 -9.02
N VAL A 85 0.52 3.31 -8.85
CA VAL A 85 -0.53 4.22 -9.32
C VAL A 85 -0.96 5.11 -8.16
N MET A 86 -1.05 6.41 -8.40
CA MET A 86 -1.49 7.38 -7.42
C MET A 86 -2.17 8.58 -8.08
N GLU A 87 -2.73 9.47 -7.28
CA GLU A 87 -3.31 10.72 -7.77
C GLU A 87 -2.21 11.68 -8.23
N ARG A 88 -2.38 12.31 -9.39
CA ARG A 88 -1.42 13.27 -9.99
C ARG A 88 -1.09 14.43 -9.05
N ALA A 89 -2.09 14.95 -8.35
CA ALA A 89 -1.90 16.03 -7.39
C ALA A 89 -0.92 15.64 -6.28
N ASP A 90 -1.04 14.40 -5.76
CA ASP A 90 -0.14 13.86 -4.75
C ASP A 90 1.26 13.58 -5.30
N ALA A 91 1.35 13.03 -6.51
CA ALA A 91 2.64 12.80 -7.17
C ALA A 91 3.42 14.12 -7.34
N LYS A 92 2.74 15.18 -7.81
CA LYS A 92 3.33 16.52 -7.94
C LYS A 92 3.73 17.12 -6.60
N ARG A 93 2.86 17.04 -5.60
CA ARG A 93 3.11 17.56 -4.24
C ARG A 93 4.33 16.90 -3.60
N MET A 94 4.53 15.61 -3.84
CA MET A 94 5.63 14.82 -3.30
C MET A 94 6.89 14.79 -4.19
N GLY A 95 6.85 15.43 -5.36
CA GLY A 95 7.99 15.54 -6.27
C GLY A 95 8.32 14.28 -7.05
N TYR A 96 7.33 13.42 -7.32
CA TYR A 96 7.52 12.21 -8.12
C TYR A 96 7.40 12.48 -9.62
N THR A 97 8.26 11.80 -10.38
CA THR A 97 8.20 11.83 -11.84
C THR A 97 7.21 10.80 -12.35
N GLU A 98 6.29 11.22 -13.22
CA GLU A 98 5.35 10.33 -13.90
C GLU A 98 6.09 9.42 -14.89
N VAL A 99 5.68 8.16 -14.95
CA VAL A 99 6.15 7.20 -15.96
C VAL A 99 5.00 6.73 -16.84
N TRP A 100 5.30 6.32 -18.06
CA TRP A 100 4.30 5.85 -19.02
C TRP A 100 3.94 4.40 -18.76
N ALA A 101 3.06 4.19 -17.79
CA ALA A 101 2.51 2.88 -17.51
C ALA A 101 1.01 3.03 -17.19
N VAL A 102 0.19 2.27 -17.92
CA VAL A 102 -1.25 2.16 -17.66
C VAL A 102 -1.54 0.71 -17.30
N PRO A 103 -1.94 0.44 -16.05
CA PRO A 103 -2.18 -0.93 -15.61
C PRO A 103 -3.38 -1.55 -16.32
N GLN A 104 -3.23 -2.83 -16.62
CA GLN A 104 -4.25 -3.70 -17.20
C GLN A 104 -4.43 -4.93 -16.30
N PRO A 105 -5.53 -5.66 -16.40
CA PRO A 105 -5.77 -6.83 -15.54
C PRO A 105 -4.65 -7.87 -15.57
N LYS A 106 -4.00 -8.05 -16.72
CA LYS A 106 -2.87 -8.99 -16.90
C LYS A 106 -1.48 -8.35 -16.82
N ALA A 107 -1.41 -7.00 -16.64
CA ALA A 107 -0.16 -6.26 -16.49
C ALA A 107 -0.39 -5.09 -15.55
N GLY A 108 -0.16 -5.30 -14.25
CA GLY A 108 -0.48 -4.37 -13.16
C GLY A 108 -1.45 -4.96 -12.14
N GLY A 109 -2.24 -5.97 -12.56
CA GLY A 109 -3.20 -6.67 -11.71
C GLY A 109 -4.53 -5.94 -11.56
N SER A 110 -5.56 -6.65 -11.08
CA SER A 110 -6.91 -6.11 -10.92
C SER A 110 -6.97 -4.98 -9.88
N PHE A 111 -6.17 -5.04 -8.82
CA PHE A 111 -6.07 -3.99 -7.81
C PHE A 111 -5.54 -2.67 -8.41
N GLY A 112 -4.35 -2.71 -9.05
CA GLY A 112 -3.74 -1.53 -9.67
C GLY A 112 -4.59 -0.96 -10.80
N THR A 113 -5.21 -1.83 -11.63
CA THR A 113 -6.12 -1.42 -12.70
C THR A 113 -7.36 -0.70 -12.16
N THR A 114 -7.92 -1.19 -11.06
CA THR A 114 -9.09 -0.55 -10.44
C THR A 114 -8.72 0.76 -9.78
N ALA A 115 -7.60 0.84 -9.07
CA ALA A 115 -7.11 2.08 -8.49
C ALA A 115 -6.92 3.15 -9.57
N TYR A 116 -6.27 2.80 -10.69
CA TYR A 116 -6.09 3.71 -11.84
C TYR A 116 -7.41 4.27 -12.37
N LYS A 117 -8.44 3.45 -12.48
CA LYS A 117 -9.77 3.87 -12.98
C LYS A 117 -10.56 4.71 -12.00
N ARG A 118 -10.20 4.69 -10.72
CA ARG A 118 -10.94 5.38 -9.65
C ARG A 118 -10.30 6.68 -9.18
N PHE A 119 -9.03 6.88 -9.43
CA PHE A 119 -8.41 8.18 -9.26
C PHE A 119 -8.99 9.18 -10.28
N GLU A 120 -9.03 10.45 -9.92
CA GLU A 120 -9.53 11.52 -10.81
C GLU A 120 -8.53 11.80 -11.92
N GLU A 121 -7.27 11.96 -11.57
CA GLU A 121 -6.14 12.14 -12.48
C GLU A 121 -5.05 11.09 -12.18
N PRO A 122 -5.25 9.83 -12.59
CA PRO A 122 -4.30 8.77 -12.28
C PRO A 122 -2.96 8.95 -13.01
N VAL A 123 -1.88 8.72 -12.28
CA VAL A 123 -0.52 8.63 -12.84
C VAL A 123 0.18 7.40 -12.29
N ALA A 124 1.14 6.88 -13.07
CA ALA A 124 2.07 5.89 -12.59
C ALA A 124 3.40 6.56 -12.22
N VAL A 125 4.01 6.10 -11.13
CA VAL A 125 5.35 6.51 -10.70
C VAL A 125 6.20 5.27 -10.41
N GLU A 126 7.51 5.40 -10.56
CA GLU A 126 8.41 4.24 -10.42
C GLU A 126 8.63 3.83 -8.97
N SER A 127 8.72 4.79 -8.06
CA SER A 127 9.00 4.56 -6.64
C SER A 127 8.46 5.67 -5.77
N VAL A 128 7.98 5.32 -4.57
CA VAL A 128 7.53 6.28 -3.55
C VAL A 128 8.33 6.17 -2.25
N LYS A 129 9.52 5.58 -2.33
CA LYS A 129 10.42 5.30 -1.19
C LYS A 129 10.81 6.53 -0.38
N GLN A 130 10.72 7.72 -0.93
CA GLN A 130 11.09 8.95 -0.23
C GLN A 130 10.02 9.43 0.74
N SER A 131 8.74 9.11 0.50
CA SER A 131 7.61 9.65 1.28
C SER A 131 6.78 8.56 1.98
N ALA A 132 6.63 7.38 1.38
CA ALA A 132 5.77 6.34 1.94
C ALA A 132 6.20 5.93 3.35
N SER A 133 5.30 6.04 4.29
CA SER A 133 5.58 5.80 5.72
C SER A 133 4.78 4.66 6.33
N ALA A 134 3.80 4.15 5.62
CA ALA A 134 3.01 2.98 5.98
C ALA A 134 2.73 2.11 4.74
N GLY A 135 2.48 0.84 4.94
CA GLY A 135 2.14 -0.06 3.84
C GLY A 135 1.42 -1.33 4.28
N MET A 136 0.59 -1.83 3.39
CA MET A 136 -0.14 -3.07 3.54
C MET A 136 0.10 -3.99 2.35
N ASP A 137 0.55 -5.19 2.62
CA ASP A 137 0.77 -6.27 1.65
C ASP A 137 -0.28 -7.35 1.83
N VAL A 138 -1.12 -7.52 0.82
CA VAL A 138 -2.16 -8.56 0.76
C VAL A 138 -1.72 -9.65 -0.21
N GLY A 139 -1.24 -10.78 0.32
CA GLY A 139 -0.85 -11.93 -0.49
C GLY A 139 0.60 -11.90 -1.00
N ASN A 140 1.54 -11.47 -0.17
CA ASN A 140 2.99 -11.54 -0.42
C ASN A 140 3.45 -10.83 -1.72
N THR A 141 2.93 -9.65 -1.96
CA THR A 141 3.23 -8.85 -3.16
C THR A 141 4.54 -8.07 -3.06
N LEU A 142 5.18 -8.04 -1.88
CA LEU A 142 6.47 -7.41 -1.62
C LEU A 142 6.46 -5.88 -1.79
N ILE A 143 5.93 -5.18 -0.81
CA ILE A 143 5.84 -3.70 -0.81
C ILE A 143 7.02 -2.98 -0.15
N GLY A 144 7.87 -3.71 0.59
CA GLY A 144 8.91 -3.11 1.43
C GLY A 144 9.88 -2.20 0.69
N MET A 145 10.12 -2.44 -0.60
CA MET A 145 10.98 -1.62 -1.46
C MET A 145 10.48 -0.18 -1.63
N HIS A 146 9.18 0.06 -1.45
CA HIS A 146 8.55 1.36 -1.66
C HIS A 146 8.38 2.16 -0.37
N ILE A 147 8.64 1.57 0.80
CA ILE A 147 8.49 2.26 2.08
C ILE A 147 9.83 2.89 2.50
N LYS A 148 9.74 4.10 3.04
CA LYS A 148 10.91 4.85 3.53
C LYS A 148 11.65 4.07 4.61
N PRO A 149 12.97 3.85 4.47
CA PRO A 149 13.75 3.14 5.50
C PRO A 149 13.81 3.91 6.84
N VAL A 150 13.84 3.21 7.91
CA VAL A 150 13.85 1.75 8.08
C VAL A 150 12.42 1.24 8.09
N VAL A 151 12.14 0.19 7.33
CA VAL A 151 10.83 -0.47 7.32
C VAL A 151 10.77 -1.45 8.48
N VAL A 152 9.73 -1.36 9.30
CA VAL A 152 9.51 -2.29 10.40
C VAL A 152 8.09 -2.85 10.34
N PRO A 153 7.87 -4.12 10.74
CA PRO A 153 6.55 -4.69 10.76
C PRO A 153 5.66 -3.95 11.77
N LEU A 154 4.40 -3.78 11.41
CA LEU A 154 3.36 -3.29 12.29
C LEU A 154 2.32 -4.39 12.46
N ARG A 155 2.09 -4.82 13.68
CA ARG A 155 1.11 -5.87 13.99
C ARG A 155 -0.25 -5.24 14.25
N ILE A 156 -1.25 -5.71 13.50
CA ILE A 156 -2.66 -5.37 13.66
C ILE A 156 -3.45 -6.64 14.00
N GLU A 157 -4.72 -6.47 14.38
CA GLU A 157 -5.58 -7.61 14.75
C GLU A 157 -5.89 -8.51 13.54
N THR A 158 -6.23 -7.91 12.40
CA THR A 158 -6.49 -8.63 11.14
C THR A 158 -5.22 -9.31 10.63
N LYS A 159 -5.29 -10.62 10.36
CA LYS A 159 -4.15 -11.41 9.87
C LYS A 159 -4.25 -11.84 8.41
N LYS A 160 -5.44 -11.75 7.84
CA LYS A 160 -5.75 -12.13 6.46
C LYS A 160 -6.77 -11.18 5.87
N ILE A 161 -6.72 -11.01 4.56
CA ILE A 161 -7.80 -10.46 3.75
C ILE A 161 -8.30 -11.57 2.85
N GLY A 162 -9.49 -12.07 3.12
CA GLY A 162 -9.91 -13.33 2.53
C GLY A 162 -8.98 -14.46 2.98
N GLU A 163 -8.42 -15.18 2.02
CA GLU A 163 -7.41 -16.21 2.29
C GLU A 163 -5.97 -15.68 2.21
N ALA A 164 -5.76 -14.48 1.66
CA ALA A 164 -4.43 -13.90 1.53
C ALA A 164 -3.82 -13.55 2.88
N PRO A 165 -2.57 -13.94 3.15
CA PRO A 165 -1.84 -13.47 4.31
C PRO A 165 -1.64 -11.96 4.25
N LEU A 166 -1.68 -11.32 5.42
CA LEU A 166 -1.56 -9.88 5.56
C LEU A 166 -0.26 -9.51 6.27
N VAL A 167 0.51 -8.62 5.64
CA VAL A 167 1.68 -8.01 6.25
C VAL A 167 1.52 -6.49 6.24
N CYS A 168 1.57 -5.88 7.43
CA CYS A 168 1.55 -4.44 7.58
C CYS A 168 2.92 -3.93 8.02
N ALA A 169 3.29 -2.76 7.53
CA ALA A 169 4.57 -2.15 7.80
C ALA A 169 4.43 -0.64 8.05
N ARG A 170 5.36 -0.10 8.82
CA ARG A 170 5.56 1.34 8.98
C ARG A 170 7.03 1.69 8.88
N ARG A 171 7.33 2.95 8.70
CA ARG A 171 8.71 3.45 8.82
C ARG A 171 9.10 3.65 10.29
N ARG A 172 10.39 3.60 10.55
CA ARG A 172 11.06 4.06 11.76
C ARG A 172 12.25 4.94 11.37
N PRO A 173 12.57 6.01 12.10
CA PRO A 173 13.79 6.76 11.88
C PRO A 173 15.04 5.88 11.93
N LYS A 174 16.02 6.20 11.11
CA LYS A 174 17.31 5.49 11.11
C LYS A 174 18.09 5.83 12.37
N PHE A 175 18.73 4.85 12.95
CA PHE A 175 19.82 5.09 13.90
C PHE A 175 21.09 5.37 13.10
N VAL A 176 21.51 6.63 13.09
CA VAL A 176 22.71 7.06 12.34
C VAL A 176 23.70 7.67 13.32
N GLY A 177 24.91 7.11 13.36
CA GLY A 177 25.96 7.60 14.22
C GLY A 177 26.87 6.47 14.73
N GLY A 178 28.00 6.86 15.33
CA GLY A 178 28.97 5.94 15.94
C GLY A 178 28.70 5.72 17.44
N SER A 179 29.71 5.21 18.14
CA SER A 179 29.60 4.84 19.56
C SER A 179 29.30 5.99 20.54
N ARG A 180 29.46 7.23 20.08
CA ARG A 180 29.11 8.43 20.87
C ARG A 180 27.71 8.96 20.62
N ALA A 181 26.94 8.35 19.69
CA ALA A 181 25.61 8.79 19.37
C ALA A 181 24.63 8.45 20.51
N VAL A 182 23.73 9.39 20.81
CA VAL A 182 22.60 9.21 21.71
C VAL A 182 21.33 9.25 20.88
N TYR A 183 20.39 8.36 21.19
CA TYR A 183 19.14 8.23 20.45
C TYR A 183 17.94 8.54 21.35
N ASN A 184 16.96 9.21 20.78
CA ASN A 184 15.69 9.46 21.46
C ASN A 184 14.78 8.22 21.28
N ASP A 185 14.45 7.56 22.39
CA ASP A 185 13.63 6.36 22.40
C ASP A 185 12.18 6.61 21.99
N GLU A 186 11.67 7.84 22.14
CA GLU A 186 10.32 8.22 21.71
C GLU A 186 10.15 8.18 20.19
N LEU A 187 11.26 8.17 19.44
CA LEU A 187 11.25 8.11 17.98
C LEU A 187 11.19 6.68 17.40
N LYS A 188 11.11 5.66 18.23
CA LYS A 188 11.09 4.24 17.79
C LYS A 188 9.77 3.76 17.17
#